data_1458503bcece880f1195aef1a86f9d95
#
_entry.id   1458503bcece880f1195aef1a86f9d95
#
_cell.length_a   1.000
_cell.length_b   1.000
_cell.length_c   1.000
_cell.angle_alpha   90.00
_cell.angle_beta   90.00
_cell.angle_gamma   90.00
#
_symmetry.space_group_name_H-M   'P 1'
#
loop_
_entity.id
_entity.type
_entity.pdbx_description
1 polymer ?
#
loop_
_entity_poly.entity_id
_entity_poly.type
_entity_poly.pdbx_seq_one_letter_code
_entity_poly.pdbx_strand_id
1 'polypeptide(L)'
;MSMIKQFQVTFDCAEPARLAAFWCEVLGYVVPTVPEGFATWEEYHHSLPPEEEIYFACTDPSGAGPRVLFQRVPEGKVVKNRVHLDVRVGTGLVGDERLATLEAECARLMALGAKHVLTQRADGVNESCITMQDIEGNEFCLD
;
A
#
# COMPACT_ATOMS: atom_id res chain seq x y z
N MET A 1 -1.45 9.39 -32.04
CA MET A 1 -0.74 8.92 -30.85
C MET A 1 -1.51 9.33 -29.60
N SER A 2 -1.78 8.38 -28.71
CA SER A 2 -2.51 8.67 -27.49
C SER A 2 -1.58 9.25 -26.43
N MET A 3 -2.10 10.22 -25.65
CA MET A 3 -1.38 10.72 -24.48
C MET A 3 -1.40 9.68 -23.36
N ILE A 4 -0.29 9.54 -22.63
CA ILE A 4 -0.23 8.70 -21.44
C ILE A 4 -1.11 9.35 -20.38
N LYS A 5 -1.94 8.53 -19.72
CA LYS A 5 -2.80 8.98 -18.64
C LYS A 5 -2.22 8.56 -17.29
N GLN A 6 -2.30 9.47 -16.35
CA GLN A 6 -1.97 9.16 -14.97
C GLN A 6 -3.14 8.41 -14.32
N PHE A 7 -2.86 7.69 -13.25
CA PHE A 7 -3.88 6.96 -12.52
C PHE A 7 -3.64 7.08 -11.02
N GLN A 8 -4.67 6.79 -10.26
CA GLN A 8 -4.65 6.69 -8.81
C GLN A 8 -5.09 5.28 -8.44
N VAL A 9 -4.54 4.76 -7.36
CA VAL A 9 -5.00 3.50 -6.76
C VAL A 9 -5.89 3.84 -5.58
N THR A 10 -7.07 3.23 -5.51
CA THR A 10 -7.98 3.39 -4.37
C THR A 10 -8.21 2.03 -3.72
N PHE A 11 -7.97 1.96 -2.41
CA PHE A 11 -8.27 0.80 -1.58
C PHE A 11 -9.59 1.06 -0.85
N ASP A 12 -10.54 0.17 -1.02
CA ASP A 12 -11.69 0.11 -0.13
C ASP A 12 -11.26 -0.57 1.17
N CYS A 13 -11.64 -0.02 2.31
CA CYS A 13 -11.14 -0.49 3.59
C CYS A 13 -12.09 -0.17 4.74
N ALA A 14 -11.79 -0.73 5.92
CA ALA A 14 -12.56 -0.45 7.13
C ALA A 14 -11.97 0.74 7.91
N GLU A 15 -10.65 0.88 7.95
CA GLU A 15 -9.94 1.88 8.75
C GLU A 15 -8.95 2.66 7.88
N PRO A 16 -9.41 3.68 7.13
CA PRO A 16 -8.56 4.39 6.17
C PRO A 16 -7.29 5.00 6.76
N ALA A 17 -7.36 5.62 7.93
CA ALA A 17 -6.19 6.24 8.54
C ALA A 17 -5.10 5.23 8.87
N ARG A 18 -5.51 4.10 9.43
CA ARG A 18 -4.59 3.03 9.83
C ARG A 18 -3.97 2.36 8.61
N LEU A 19 -4.78 2.08 7.60
CA LEU A 19 -4.30 1.45 6.37
C LEU A 19 -3.38 2.41 5.60
N ALA A 20 -3.70 3.70 5.54
CA ALA A 20 -2.84 4.70 4.93
C ALA A 20 -1.46 4.78 5.62
N ALA A 21 -1.43 4.77 6.95
CA ALA A 21 -0.18 4.77 7.71
C ALA A 21 0.69 3.55 7.36
N PHE A 22 0.08 2.37 7.25
CA PHE A 22 0.78 1.16 6.86
C PHE A 22 1.38 1.28 5.45
N TRP A 23 0.60 1.72 4.47
CA TRP A 23 1.06 1.83 3.09
C TRP A 23 2.09 2.95 2.88
N CYS A 24 2.05 4.01 3.69
CA CYS A 24 3.13 5.00 3.71
C CYS A 24 4.46 4.32 4.07
N GLU A 25 4.46 3.43 5.06
CA GLU A 25 5.65 2.67 5.46
C GLU A 25 6.10 1.71 4.36
N VAL A 26 5.17 1.06 3.66
CA VAL A 26 5.51 0.13 2.57
C VAL A 26 6.16 0.85 1.40
N LEU A 27 5.59 1.97 0.99
CA LEU A 27 5.97 2.67 -0.25
C LEU A 27 7.00 3.78 -0.04
N GLY A 28 7.25 4.18 1.20
CA GLY A 28 8.05 5.39 1.46
C GLY A 28 7.28 6.66 1.11
N TYR A 29 5.96 6.60 1.13
CA TYR A 29 5.08 7.71 0.85
C TYR A 29 4.80 8.51 2.13
N VAL A 30 4.17 9.67 1.95
CA VAL A 30 3.80 10.55 3.06
C VAL A 30 2.31 10.87 3.00
N VAL A 31 1.74 11.17 4.17
CA VAL A 31 0.36 11.67 4.25
C VAL A 31 0.36 13.13 3.82
N PRO A 32 -0.57 13.56 2.94
CA PRO A 32 -0.67 14.95 2.53
C PRO A 32 -0.93 15.90 3.70
N THR A 33 -0.58 17.15 3.51
CA THR A 33 -0.83 18.21 4.49
C THR A 33 -2.32 18.33 4.78
N VAL A 34 -2.67 18.50 6.07
CA VAL A 34 -4.04 18.73 6.51
C VAL A 34 -4.60 20.00 5.83
N PRO A 35 -5.89 20.01 5.43
CA PRO A 35 -6.50 21.19 4.86
C PRO A 35 -6.37 22.43 5.76
N GLU A 36 -6.29 23.60 5.14
CA GLU A 36 -6.13 24.86 5.87
C GLU A 36 -7.27 25.05 6.89
N GLY A 37 -6.92 25.50 8.08
CA GLY A 37 -7.88 25.73 9.16
C GLY A 37 -8.04 24.55 10.12
N PHE A 38 -7.36 23.44 9.89
CA PHE A 38 -7.43 22.26 10.74
C PHE A 38 -6.03 21.84 11.21
N ALA A 39 -5.94 21.41 12.46
CA ALA A 39 -4.67 20.91 13.03
C ALA A 39 -4.42 19.46 12.64
N THR A 40 -5.46 18.65 12.53
CA THR A 40 -5.37 17.22 12.23
C THR A 40 -6.40 16.79 11.18
N TRP A 41 -6.12 15.67 10.53
CA TRP A 41 -7.08 15.04 9.62
C TRP A 41 -8.35 14.61 10.35
N GLU A 42 -8.23 14.20 11.61
CA GLU A 42 -9.37 13.82 12.43
C GLU A 42 -10.32 15.02 12.65
N GLU A 43 -9.79 16.18 12.99
CA GLU A 43 -10.59 17.40 13.12
C GLU A 43 -11.30 17.74 11.81
N TYR A 44 -10.58 17.63 10.70
CA TYR A 44 -11.17 17.88 9.39
C TYR A 44 -12.34 16.94 9.11
N HIS A 45 -12.17 15.65 9.33
CA HIS A 45 -13.23 14.66 9.10
C HIS A 45 -14.43 14.86 10.02
N HIS A 46 -14.19 15.26 11.28
CA HIS A 46 -15.28 15.58 12.21
C HIS A 46 -16.09 16.82 11.78
N SER A 47 -15.51 17.72 10.97
CA SER A 47 -16.20 18.88 10.45
C SER A 47 -17.12 18.57 9.27
N LEU A 48 -16.96 17.40 8.66
CA LEU A 48 -17.76 16.98 7.51
C LEU A 48 -19.12 16.44 7.97
N PRO A 49 -20.15 16.51 7.11
CA PRO A 49 -21.43 15.88 7.39
C PRO A 49 -21.26 14.38 7.62
N PRO A 50 -22.11 13.74 8.48
CA PRO A 50 -22.00 12.30 8.76
C PRO A 50 -22.09 11.39 7.54
N GLU A 51 -22.73 11.84 6.48
CA GLU A 51 -22.90 11.10 5.23
C GLU A 51 -21.67 11.20 4.31
N GLU A 52 -20.71 12.09 4.61
CA GLU A 52 -19.50 12.23 3.82
C GLU A 52 -18.60 11.01 4.01
N GLU A 53 -18.03 10.55 2.91
CA GLU A 53 -17.10 9.42 2.95
C GLU A 53 -15.79 9.83 3.62
N ILE A 54 -15.34 8.99 4.56
CA ILE A 54 -14.04 9.18 5.20
C ILE A 54 -12.98 8.54 4.33
N TYR A 55 -11.97 9.30 3.98
CA TYR A 55 -10.84 8.81 3.21
C TYR A 55 -9.54 9.42 3.71
N PHE A 56 -8.45 8.73 3.42
CA PHE A 56 -7.08 9.19 3.63
C PHE A 56 -6.27 8.89 2.37
N ALA A 57 -5.14 9.55 2.23
CA ALA A 57 -4.28 9.35 1.07
C ALA A 57 -2.81 9.21 1.49
N CYS A 58 -2.04 8.53 0.67
CA CYS A 58 -0.58 8.62 0.69
C CYS A 58 -0.11 9.14 -0.66
N THR A 59 0.92 9.96 -0.64
CA THR A 59 1.50 10.53 -1.85
C THR A 59 3.01 10.32 -1.88
N ASP A 60 3.54 10.13 -3.08
CA ASP A 60 4.97 10.11 -3.32
C ASP A 60 5.50 11.54 -3.12
N PRO A 61 6.41 11.78 -2.16
CA PRO A 61 6.94 13.12 -1.94
C PRO A 61 7.72 13.67 -3.15
N SER A 62 8.21 12.81 -4.04
CA SER A 62 8.85 13.24 -5.29
C SER A 62 7.87 13.57 -6.40
N GLY A 63 6.60 13.17 -6.26
CA GLY A 63 5.57 13.38 -7.27
C GLY A 63 5.62 12.40 -8.45
N ALA A 64 6.55 11.47 -8.47
CA ALA A 64 6.74 10.54 -9.61
C ALA A 64 5.74 9.39 -9.61
N GLY A 65 5.40 8.87 -8.44
CA GLY A 65 4.50 7.72 -8.29
C GLY A 65 3.03 8.12 -8.20
N PRO A 66 2.11 7.15 -8.41
CA PRO A 66 0.68 7.42 -8.29
C PRO A 66 0.27 7.66 -6.83
N ARG A 67 -0.71 8.53 -6.64
CA ARG A 67 -1.35 8.71 -5.35
C ARG A 67 -2.14 7.45 -4.99
N VAL A 68 -2.15 7.10 -3.71
CA VAL A 68 -2.95 5.99 -3.19
C VAL A 68 -3.99 6.55 -2.22
N LEU A 69 -5.25 6.22 -2.47
CA LEU A 69 -6.38 6.66 -1.66
C LEU A 69 -6.95 5.47 -0.89
N PHE A 70 -7.40 5.73 0.33
CA PHE A 70 -8.02 4.72 1.20
C PHE A 70 -9.40 5.23 1.60
N GLN A 71 -10.44 4.51 1.17
CA GLN A 71 -11.82 4.92 1.31
C GLN A 71 -12.57 3.93 2.17
N ARG A 72 -13.27 4.43 3.19
CA ARG A 72 -14.08 3.55 4.05
C ARG A 72 -15.27 3.01 3.28
N VAL A 73 -15.45 1.69 3.36
CA VAL A 73 -16.64 1.00 2.84
C VAL A 73 -17.16 0.03 3.91
N PRO A 74 -18.48 -0.27 3.90
CA PRO A 74 -19.05 -1.19 4.88
C PRO A 74 -18.72 -2.66 4.59
N GLU A 75 -18.42 -3.00 3.35
CA GLU A 75 -18.14 -4.37 2.93
C GLU A 75 -16.74 -4.80 3.37
N GLY A 76 -16.64 -5.93 4.06
CA GLY A 76 -15.35 -6.53 4.38
C GLY A 76 -14.73 -7.25 3.19
N LYS A 77 -13.42 -7.49 3.27
CA LYS A 77 -12.72 -8.28 2.26
C LYS A 77 -13.00 -9.76 2.49
N VAL A 78 -13.55 -10.44 1.49
CA VAL A 78 -13.94 -11.86 1.56
C VAL A 78 -13.08 -12.72 0.65
N VAL A 79 -12.94 -12.33 -0.63
CA VAL A 79 -12.18 -13.09 -1.62
C VAL A 79 -10.82 -12.45 -1.87
N LYS A 80 -9.91 -13.25 -2.48
CA LYS A 80 -8.60 -12.72 -2.90
C LYS A 80 -8.80 -11.56 -3.87
N ASN A 81 -7.99 -10.47 -3.73
CA ASN A 81 -8.08 -9.38 -4.70
C ASN A 81 -7.71 -9.86 -6.11
N ARG A 82 -8.34 -9.24 -7.09
CA ARG A 82 -8.10 -9.52 -8.52
C ARG A 82 -6.97 -8.65 -9.08
N VAL A 83 -6.63 -7.58 -8.39
CA VAL A 83 -5.49 -6.70 -8.71
C VAL A 83 -4.63 -6.61 -7.46
N HIS A 84 -3.32 -6.76 -7.60
CA HIS A 84 -2.40 -6.57 -6.49
C HIS A 84 -1.24 -5.67 -6.93
N LEU A 85 -0.69 -4.96 -5.98
CA LEU A 85 0.50 -4.15 -6.22
C LEU A 85 1.74 -5.01 -6.05
N ASP A 86 2.71 -4.85 -6.94
CA ASP A 86 4.04 -5.43 -6.81
C ASP A 86 4.99 -4.32 -6.39
N VAL A 87 5.43 -4.39 -5.14
CA VAL A 87 6.33 -3.39 -4.57
C VAL A 87 7.77 -3.78 -4.90
N ARG A 88 8.46 -2.93 -5.65
CA ARG A 88 9.79 -3.22 -6.18
C ARG A 88 10.86 -3.00 -5.11
N VAL A 89 11.19 -4.04 -4.39
CA VAL A 89 12.18 -4.01 -3.29
C VAL A 89 13.54 -4.51 -3.75
N GLY A 90 13.54 -5.50 -4.65
CA GLY A 90 14.74 -6.19 -5.10
C GLY A 90 15.27 -5.75 -6.46
N THR A 91 14.90 -4.58 -6.95
CA THR A 91 15.31 -4.10 -8.28
C THR A 91 16.83 -4.12 -8.43
N GLY A 92 17.31 -4.77 -9.51
CA GLY A 92 18.73 -4.89 -9.80
C GLY A 92 19.45 -6.00 -9.05
N LEU A 93 18.76 -6.72 -8.15
CA LEU A 93 19.32 -7.84 -7.40
C LEU A 93 18.84 -9.17 -7.97
N VAL A 94 19.68 -10.20 -7.81
CA VAL A 94 19.38 -11.55 -8.26
C VAL A 94 19.78 -12.56 -7.19
N GLY A 95 19.25 -13.79 -7.28
CA GLY A 95 19.66 -14.92 -6.46
C GLY A 95 19.46 -14.69 -4.96
N ASP A 96 20.43 -15.15 -4.18
CA ASP A 96 20.34 -15.13 -2.72
C ASP A 96 20.33 -13.71 -2.13
N GLU A 97 21.05 -12.78 -2.74
CA GLU A 97 21.04 -11.37 -2.31
C GLU A 97 19.67 -10.75 -2.47
N ARG A 98 19.00 -11.01 -3.59
CA ARG A 98 17.64 -10.55 -3.82
C ARG A 98 16.68 -11.15 -2.80
N LEU A 99 16.72 -12.47 -2.62
CA LEU A 99 15.84 -13.15 -1.67
C LEU A 99 16.03 -12.62 -0.25
N ALA A 100 17.29 -12.44 0.19
CA ALA A 100 17.58 -11.90 1.51
C ALA A 100 17.01 -10.47 1.70
N THR A 101 17.08 -9.65 0.66
CA THR A 101 16.51 -8.30 0.68
C THR A 101 14.99 -8.34 0.81
N LEU A 102 14.32 -9.21 0.04
CA LEU A 102 12.87 -9.40 0.15
C LEU A 102 12.46 -9.93 1.53
N GLU A 103 13.20 -10.88 2.08
CA GLU A 103 12.92 -11.45 3.40
C GLU A 103 13.09 -10.42 4.51
N ALA A 104 14.09 -9.55 4.42
CA ALA A 104 14.29 -8.47 5.40
C ALA A 104 13.12 -7.48 5.36
N GLU A 105 12.67 -7.10 4.19
CA GLU A 105 11.51 -6.22 4.06
C GLU A 105 10.23 -6.92 4.54
N CYS A 106 10.05 -8.18 4.22
CA CYS A 106 8.94 -8.97 4.71
C CYS A 106 8.88 -8.94 6.24
N ALA A 107 10.02 -9.19 6.91
CA ALA A 107 10.09 -9.15 8.37
C ALA A 107 9.74 -7.77 8.93
N ARG A 108 10.24 -6.69 8.29
CA ARG A 108 9.92 -5.33 8.68
C ARG A 108 8.41 -5.06 8.62
N LEU A 109 7.78 -5.45 7.52
CA LEU A 109 6.34 -5.25 7.31
C LEU A 109 5.50 -6.13 8.23
N MET A 110 5.95 -7.35 8.54
CA MET A 110 5.28 -8.20 9.52
C MET A 110 5.27 -7.56 10.91
N ALA A 111 6.34 -6.89 11.28
CA ALA A 111 6.39 -6.14 12.54
C ALA A 111 5.38 -4.99 12.58
N LEU A 112 4.94 -4.50 11.41
CA LEU A 112 3.92 -3.47 11.28
C LEU A 112 2.50 -4.04 11.15
N GLY A 113 2.36 -5.37 11.17
CA GLY A 113 1.06 -6.05 11.15
C GLY A 113 0.70 -6.78 9.85
N ALA A 114 1.56 -6.75 8.84
CA ALA A 114 1.36 -7.52 7.62
C ALA A 114 1.54 -9.01 7.88
N LYS A 115 1.00 -9.84 6.97
CA LYS A 115 1.14 -11.29 7.05
C LYS A 115 1.88 -11.82 5.83
N HIS A 116 2.79 -12.76 6.06
CA HIS A 116 3.43 -13.53 5.01
C HIS A 116 2.44 -14.58 4.48
N VAL A 117 2.34 -14.69 3.16
CA VAL A 117 1.48 -15.71 2.53
C VAL A 117 2.34 -16.80 1.87
N LEU A 118 3.25 -16.40 0.98
CA LEU A 118 4.03 -17.33 0.19
C LEU A 118 5.36 -16.71 -0.24
N THR A 119 6.42 -17.47 -0.16
CA THR A 119 7.72 -17.12 -0.76
C THR A 119 7.92 -17.98 -1.99
N GLN A 120 8.07 -17.38 -3.15
CA GLN A 120 8.45 -18.05 -4.39
C GLN A 120 9.93 -17.82 -4.64
N ARG A 121 10.71 -18.91 -4.66
CA ARG A 121 12.15 -18.82 -4.91
C ARG A 121 12.42 -18.74 -6.41
N ALA A 122 13.57 -18.21 -6.78
CA ALA A 122 14.00 -18.19 -8.18
C ALA A 122 14.04 -19.62 -8.74
N ASP A 123 13.55 -19.80 -9.97
CA ASP A 123 13.42 -21.10 -10.62
C ASP A 123 14.19 -21.20 -11.95
N GLY A 124 15.04 -20.23 -12.25
CA GLY A 124 15.80 -20.15 -13.51
C GLY A 124 15.08 -19.41 -14.63
N VAL A 125 13.78 -19.18 -14.49
CA VAL A 125 12.96 -18.38 -15.43
C VAL A 125 12.50 -17.10 -14.74
N ASN A 126 12.00 -17.25 -13.51
CA ASN A 126 11.51 -16.12 -12.72
C ASN A 126 12.40 -15.90 -11.50
N GLU A 127 12.62 -14.64 -11.15
CA GLU A 127 13.27 -14.28 -9.90
C GLU A 127 12.32 -14.47 -8.72
N SER A 128 12.88 -14.43 -7.51
CA SER A 128 12.09 -14.59 -6.29
C SER A 128 11.12 -13.46 -6.06
N CYS A 129 10.01 -13.77 -5.41
CA CYS A 129 9.05 -12.79 -4.92
C CYS A 129 8.36 -13.31 -3.64
N ILE A 130 7.80 -12.41 -2.84
CA ILE A 130 7.07 -12.76 -1.63
C ILE A 130 5.68 -12.16 -1.70
N THR A 131 4.67 -13.00 -1.56
CA THR A 131 3.27 -12.54 -1.44
C THR A 131 2.96 -12.31 0.03
N MET A 132 2.37 -11.17 0.31
CA MET A 132 1.96 -10.76 1.66
C MET A 132 0.52 -10.28 1.65
N GLN A 133 -0.04 -10.10 2.84
CA GLN A 133 -1.30 -9.39 3.05
C GLN A 133 -1.05 -8.18 3.94
N ASP A 134 -1.69 -7.06 3.60
CA ASP A 134 -1.64 -5.89 4.45
C ASP A 134 -2.48 -6.09 5.73
N ILE A 135 -2.59 -5.05 6.56
CA ILE A 135 -3.28 -5.15 7.85
C ILE A 135 -4.80 -5.37 7.74
N GLU A 136 -5.37 -5.23 6.53
CA GLU A 136 -6.78 -5.53 6.26
C GLU A 136 -6.94 -6.74 5.34
N GLY A 137 -5.88 -7.48 5.08
CA GLY A 137 -5.92 -8.71 4.30
C GLY A 137 -5.79 -8.54 2.80
N ASN A 138 -5.47 -7.34 2.31
CA ASN A 138 -5.25 -7.13 0.88
C ASN A 138 -3.89 -7.72 0.46
N GLU A 139 -3.89 -8.55 -0.58
CA GLU A 139 -2.68 -9.20 -1.07
C GLU A 139 -1.82 -8.24 -1.87
N PHE A 140 -0.53 -8.29 -1.66
CA PHE A 140 0.48 -7.56 -2.44
C PHE A 140 1.77 -8.39 -2.49
N CYS A 141 2.68 -8.05 -3.38
CA CYS A 141 3.94 -8.77 -3.53
C CYS A 141 5.13 -7.84 -3.32
N LEU A 142 6.19 -8.42 -2.78
CA LEU A 142 7.54 -7.83 -2.79
C LEU A 142 8.33 -8.51 -3.90
N ASP A 143 8.94 -7.73 -4.80
CA ASP A 143 9.76 -8.29 -5.87
C ASP A 143 10.96 -7.41 -6.24
#